data_67298284b461b0e032d29e92db25ccbd
#
_entry.id   67298284b461b0e032d29e92db25ccbd
#
_cell.length_a   1.000
_cell.length_b   1.000
_cell.length_c   1.000
_cell.angle_alpha   90.00
_cell.angle_beta   90.00
_cell.angle_gamma   90.00
#
_symmetry.space_group_name_H-M   'P 1'
#
loop_
_entity.id
_entity.type
_entity.pdbx_description
1 polymer ?
#
loop_
_entity_poly.entity_id
_entity_poly.type
_entity_poly.pdbx_seq_one_letter_code
_entity_poly.pdbx_strand_id
1 'polypeptide(L)'
;SGIATDWNFAYRQAHTKLVTIAHQDDIYNPNYLEEMLDALNRANDPILAHSAYYEIRDGKPVYKNRLLTIKKLLLLPFTTRKTWNSIFLRRRSLSFGCGICCPSVTYVKARLPEEPFTVGCKADLDWEAWERYSKLSGAFCYVKKPVMGHRVHEESETSHVIGENNGRSPEDYAMYRKFWPEWMAKLLMHFYQKGQDSNQL
;
A
#
# COMPACT_ATOMS: atom_id res chain seq x y z
N SER A 1 -17.29 12.28 8.27
CA SER A 1 -16.06 11.59 8.70
C SER A 1 -15.87 10.35 7.84
N GLY A 2 -14.66 9.94 7.64
CA GLY A 2 -14.32 8.74 6.91
C GLY A 2 -12.80 8.56 6.95
N ILE A 3 -12.33 7.35 6.66
CA ILE A 3 -10.94 6.92 6.82
C ILE A 3 -9.92 7.90 6.19
N ALA A 4 -10.20 8.41 5.00
CA ALA A 4 -9.34 9.41 4.34
C ALA A 4 -9.24 10.72 5.14
N THR A 5 -10.37 11.19 5.68
CA THR A 5 -10.43 12.42 6.49
C THR A 5 -9.63 12.23 7.78
N ASP A 6 -9.78 11.08 8.42
CA ASP A 6 -9.10 10.77 9.69
C ASP A 6 -7.59 10.61 9.50
N TRP A 7 -7.16 9.95 8.41
CA TRP A 7 -5.75 9.83 8.06
C TRP A 7 -5.12 11.17 7.66
N ASN A 8 -5.83 12.00 6.89
CA ASN A 8 -5.37 13.35 6.55
C ASN A 8 -5.26 14.22 7.81
N PHE A 9 -6.22 14.11 8.74
CA PHE A 9 -6.14 14.82 10.01
C PHE A 9 -4.91 14.37 10.80
N ALA A 10 -4.71 13.07 11.01
CA ALA A 10 -3.55 12.55 11.73
C ALA A 10 -2.23 12.97 11.08
N TYR A 11 -2.15 12.92 9.74
CA TYR A 11 -0.98 13.35 8.97
C TYR A 11 -0.66 14.84 9.20
N ARG A 12 -1.66 15.72 9.21
CA ARG A 12 -1.45 17.14 9.47
C ARG A 12 -0.92 17.41 10.88
N GLN A 13 -1.37 16.64 11.89
CA GLN A 13 -0.93 16.80 13.28
C GLN A 13 0.55 16.42 13.49
N ALA A 14 1.15 15.67 12.61
CA ALA A 14 2.56 15.32 12.71
C ALA A 14 3.46 16.53 12.43
N HIS A 15 4.37 16.86 13.34
CA HIS A 15 5.32 17.97 13.23
C HIS A 15 6.73 17.52 12.83
N THR A 16 6.90 16.24 12.51
CA THR A 16 8.16 15.61 12.12
C THR A 16 8.36 15.58 10.62
N LYS A 17 9.61 15.41 10.18
CA LYS A 17 9.94 15.27 8.74
C LYS A 17 9.43 13.96 8.14
N LEU A 18 9.31 12.94 8.96
CA LEU A 18 8.86 11.61 8.56
C LEU A 18 7.59 11.26 9.32
N VAL A 19 6.64 10.66 8.64
CA VAL A 19 5.32 10.30 9.20
C VAL A 19 4.98 8.87 8.80
N THR A 20 4.50 8.09 9.75
CA THR A 20 3.86 6.78 9.51
C THR A 20 2.44 6.85 10.05
N ILE A 21 1.44 6.53 9.24
CA ILE A 21 0.06 6.36 9.69
C ILE A 21 -0.05 4.94 10.24
N ALA A 22 0.14 4.82 11.54
CA ALA A 22 0.04 3.54 12.23
C ALA A 22 -1.43 3.18 12.46
N HIS A 23 -1.83 2.01 12.00
CA HIS A 23 -3.15 1.49 12.33
C HIS A 23 -3.12 0.91 13.76
N GLN A 24 -4.22 1.05 14.48
CA GLN A 24 -4.29 0.73 15.91
C GLN A 24 -4.24 -0.77 16.21
N ASP A 25 -4.51 -1.61 15.22
CA ASP A 25 -4.58 -3.07 15.31
C ASP A 25 -3.31 -3.78 14.79
N ASP A 26 -2.39 -3.04 14.16
CA ASP A 26 -1.16 -3.58 13.58
C ASP A 26 0.00 -3.62 14.58
N ILE A 27 0.99 -4.45 14.30
CA ILE A 27 2.18 -4.61 15.16
C ILE A 27 3.43 -4.16 14.41
N TYR A 28 4.16 -3.21 14.98
CA TYR A 28 5.45 -2.77 14.48
C TYR A 28 6.57 -3.48 15.24
N ASN A 29 7.46 -4.15 14.51
CA ASN A 29 8.63 -4.79 15.13
C ASN A 29 9.59 -3.72 15.68
N PRO A 30 10.35 -4.01 16.74
CA PRO A 30 11.26 -3.03 17.36
C PRO A 30 12.27 -2.38 16.39
N ASN A 31 12.64 -3.08 15.32
CA ASN A 31 13.56 -2.60 14.29
C ASN A 31 12.87 -1.89 13.11
N TYR A 32 11.54 -1.69 13.15
CA TYR A 32 10.82 -1.05 12.05
C TYR A 32 11.40 0.32 11.69
N LEU A 33 11.52 1.20 12.68
CA LEU A 33 12.00 2.57 12.46
C LEU A 33 13.43 2.59 11.91
N GLU A 34 14.32 1.78 12.47
CA GLU A 34 15.71 1.66 12.01
C GLU A 34 15.81 1.26 10.55
N GLU A 35 15.07 0.22 10.13
CA GLU A 35 15.05 -0.27 8.74
C GLU A 35 14.49 0.77 7.77
N MET A 36 13.45 1.51 8.18
CA MET A 36 12.84 2.56 7.35
C MET A 36 13.79 3.75 7.19
N LEU A 37 14.44 4.20 8.27
CA LEU A 37 15.43 5.28 8.24
C LEU A 37 16.64 4.92 7.40
N ASP A 38 17.16 3.69 7.53
CA ASP A 38 18.27 3.20 6.74
C ASP A 38 17.93 3.19 5.23
N ALA A 39 16.73 2.74 4.85
CA ALA A 39 16.29 2.76 3.47
C ALA A 39 16.17 4.19 2.91
N LEU A 40 15.57 5.11 3.67
CA LEU A 40 15.43 6.52 3.28
C LEU A 40 16.80 7.21 3.14
N ASN A 41 17.71 6.99 4.07
CA ASN A 41 19.04 7.58 4.05
C ASN A 41 19.92 7.09 2.89
N ARG A 42 19.68 5.88 2.41
CA ARG A 42 20.37 5.32 1.24
C ARG A 42 19.80 5.74 -0.10
N ALA A 43 18.64 6.34 -0.11
CA ALA A 43 17.99 6.75 -1.34
C ALA A 43 18.43 8.15 -1.78
N ASN A 44 18.43 8.37 -3.08
CA ASN A 44 18.51 9.72 -3.63
C ASN A 44 17.10 10.29 -3.75
N ASP A 45 16.84 11.41 -3.07
CA ASP A 45 15.57 12.14 -3.12
C ASP A 45 14.33 11.26 -2.76
N PRO A 46 14.25 10.69 -1.55
CA PRO A 46 13.15 9.79 -1.19
C PRO A 46 11.80 10.51 -1.07
N ILE A 47 10.74 9.86 -1.52
CA ILE A 47 9.34 10.28 -1.33
C ILE A 47 8.73 9.53 -0.14
N LEU A 48 8.98 8.23 -0.10
CA LEU A 48 8.50 7.33 0.95
C LEU A 48 9.39 6.08 1.04
N ALA A 49 9.31 5.41 2.17
CA ALA A 49 9.78 4.03 2.32
C ALA A 49 8.59 3.14 2.70
N HIS A 50 8.62 1.89 2.25
CA HIS A 50 7.66 0.87 2.67
C HIS A 50 8.38 -0.45 2.91
N SER A 51 7.81 -1.29 3.79
CA SER A 51 8.41 -2.59 4.09
C SER A 51 7.58 -3.74 3.54
N ALA A 52 8.21 -4.90 3.43
CA ALA A 52 7.48 -6.15 3.45
C ALA A 52 6.78 -6.31 4.81
N TYR A 53 5.73 -7.10 4.86
CA TYR A 53 4.95 -7.35 6.06
C TYR A 53 4.59 -8.84 6.17
N TYR A 54 4.17 -9.25 7.34
CA TYR A 54 3.51 -10.53 7.58
C TYR A 54 2.07 -10.28 8.04
N GLU A 55 1.21 -11.26 7.91
CA GLU A 55 -0.16 -11.17 8.42
C GLU A 55 -0.23 -11.77 9.82
N ILE A 56 -1.15 -11.26 10.62
CA ILE A 56 -1.52 -11.83 11.91
C ILE A 56 -2.93 -12.36 11.75
N ARG A 57 -3.07 -13.69 11.75
CA ARG A 57 -4.34 -14.41 11.64
C ARG A 57 -4.55 -15.26 12.89
N ASP A 58 -5.69 -15.11 13.55
CA ASP A 58 -5.98 -15.83 14.81
C ASP A 58 -4.86 -15.66 15.86
N GLY A 59 -4.28 -14.47 15.94
CA GLY A 59 -3.18 -14.16 16.85
C GLY A 59 -1.81 -14.74 16.47
N LYS A 60 -1.69 -15.42 15.31
CA LYS A 60 -0.45 -16.07 14.87
C LYS A 60 0.16 -15.36 13.65
N PRO A 61 1.49 -15.20 13.58
CA PRO A 61 2.15 -14.61 12.44
C PRO A 61 2.18 -15.57 11.24
N VAL A 62 1.77 -15.06 10.07
CA VAL A 62 1.77 -15.77 8.79
C VAL A 62 2.69 -15.02 7.82
N TYR A 63 3.85 -15.57 7.53
CA TYR A 63 4.87 -14.97 6.66
C TYR A 63 4.73 -15.34 5.19
N LYS A 64 3.90 -16.33 4.86
CA LYS A 64 3.73 -16.83 3.50
C LYS A 64 2.31 -17.37 3.29
N ASN A 65 1.62 -16.76 2.34
CA ASN A 65 0.38 -17.26 1.75
C ASN A 65 0.33 -16.84 0.28
N ARG A 66 -0.75 -17.16 -0.42
CA ARG A 66 -0.94 -16.80 -1.84
C ARG A 66 -0.90 -15.28 -2.04
N LEU A 67 -1.63 -14.52 -1.23
CA LEU A 67 -1.71 -13.05 -1.34
C LEU A 67 -0.35 -12.39 -1.10
N LEU A 68 0.33 -12.74 -0.01
CA LEU A 68 1.67 -12.23 0.30
C LEU A 68 2.68 -12.58 -0.79
N THR A 69 2.55 -13.76 -1.41
CA THR A 69 3.41 -14.17 -2.52
C THR A 69 3.18 -13.29 -3.75
N ILE A 70 1.90 -13.02 -4.11
CA ILE A 70 1.55 -12.12 -5.22
C ILE A 70 2.08 -10.71 -4.95
N LYS A 71 1.85 -10.16 -3.75
CA LYS A 71 2.35 -8.83 -3.37
C LYS A 71 3.89 -8.74 -3.45
N LYS A 72 4.60 -9.76 -2.97
CA LYS A 72 6.07 -9.84 -3.12
C LYS A 72 6.51 -9.88 -4.58
N LEU A 73 5.77 -10.58 -5.44
CA LEU A 73 6.05 -10.63 -6.88
C LEU A 73 5.87 -9.24 -7.53
N LEU A 74 4.80 -8.53 -7.19
CA LEU A 74 4.59 -7.15 -7.67
C LEU A 74 5.73 -6.21 -7.25
N LEU A 75 6.31 -6.41 -6.06
CA LEU A 75 7.37 -5.58 -5.52
C LEU A 75 8.79 -6.04 -5.91
N LEU A 76 8.94 -7.12 -6.69
CA LEU A 76 10.25 -7.60 -7.16
C LEU A 76 11.12 -6.50 -7.81
N PRO A 77 10.57 -5.58 -8.64
CA PRO A 77 11.38 -4.51 -9.23
C PRO A 77 12.08 -3.61 -8.20
N PHE A 78 11.54 -3.50 -6.97
CA PHE A 78 12.08 -2.64 -5.91
C PHE A 78 13.07 -3.34 -4.99
N THR A 79 13.33 -4.63 -5.19
CA THR A 79 14.32 -5.37 -4.40
C THR A 79 15.75 -4.84 -4.59
N THR A 80 15.98 -4.05 -5.65
CA THR A 80 17.26 -3.40 -5.95
C THR A 80 17.12 -1.88 -5.81
N ARG A 81 17.97 -1.26 -5.01
CA ARG A 81 17.99 0.18 -4.78
C ARG A 81 18.11 1.02 -6.07
N LYS A 82 18.80 0.50 -7.09
CA LYS A 82 18.97 1.16 -8.40
C LYS A 82 17.63 1.47 -9.10
N THR A 83 16.55 0.76 -8.75
CA THR A 83 15.24 0.90 -9.38
C THR A 83 14.27 1.79 -8.60
N TRP A 84 14.61 2.20 -7.37
CA TRP A 84 13.71 2.97 -6.50
C TRP A 84 13.25 4.31 -7.08
N ASN A 85 14.08 4.96 -7.91
CA ASN A 85 13.74 6.21 -8.60
C ASN A 85 13.03 6.00 -9.94
N SER A 86 12.80 4.75 -10.37
CA SER A 86 12.17 4.47 -11.67
C SER A 86 10.66 4.66 -11.63
N ILE A 87 10.17 5.77 -12.18
CA ILE A 87 8.73 6.03 -12.36
C ILE A 87 8.09 4.89 -13.17
N PHE A 88 8.73 4.43 -14.24
CA PHE A 88 8.20 3.36 -15.08
C PHE A 88 7.97 2.07 -14.28
N LEU A 89 8.96 1.62 -13.51
CA LEU A 89 8.85 0.39 -12.71
C LEU A 89 7.80 0.51 -11.59
N ARG A 90 7.74 1.67 -10.90
CA ARG A 90 6.68 1.93 -9.91
C ARG A 90 5.29 1.78 -10.50
N ARG A 91 5.06 2.50 -11.59
CA ARG A 91 3.77 2.46 -12.27
C ARG A 91 3.44 1.08 -12.80
N ARG A 92 4.43 0.35 -13.32
CA ARG A 92 4.24 -1.01 -13.80
C ARG A 92 3.90 -1.97 -12.65
N SER A 93 4.55 -1.85 -11.50
CA SER A 93 4.22 -2.62 -10.29
C SER A 93 2.76 -2.38 -9.86
N LEU A 94 2.37 -1.12 -9.73
CA LEU A 94 1.01 -0.72 -9.33
C LEU A 94 -0.07 -1.04 -10.37
N SER A 95 0.29 -1.28 -11.63
CA SER A 95 -0.68 -1.52 -12.70
C SER A 95 -1.36 -2.89 -12.65
N PHE A 96 -0.88 -3.80 -11.81
CA PHE A 96 -1.45 -5.14 -11.61
C PHE A 96 -2.11 -5.34 -10.25
N GLY A 97 -2.08 -4.31 -9.40
CA GLY A 97 -2.67 -4.34 -8.06
C GLY A 97 -1.82 -3.60 -7.03
N CYS A 98 -2.37 -3.42 -5.84
CA CYS A 98 -1.66 -2.78 -4.72
C CYS A 98 -0.79 -3.79 -3.97
N GLY A 99 0.53 -3.75 -4.20
CA GLY A 99 1.50 -4.56 -3.46
C GLY A 99 1.96 -3.92 -2.14
N ILE A 100 1.80 -2.59 -2.00
CA ILE A 100 2.24 -1.82 -0.84
C ILE A 100 1.15 -1.84 0.23
N CYS A 101 1.48 -2.29 1.42
CA CYS A 101 0.58 -2.28 2.57
C CYS A 101 0.61 -0.90 3.23
N CYS A 102 -0.54 -0.25 3.38
CA CYS A 102 -0.64 1.13 3.85
C CYS A 102 0.09 1.38 5.17
N PRO A 103 -0.16 0.64 6.26
CA PRO A 103 0.50 0.87 7.53
C PRO A 103 2.01 0.60 7.51
N SER A 104 2.53 -0.06 6.46
CA SER A 104 3.98 -0.30 6.33
C SER A 104 4.75 0.91 5.78
N VAL A 105 4.07 2.05 5.53
CA VAL A 105 4.67 3.18 4.81
C VAL A 105 5.10 4.29 5.76
N THR A 106 6.33 4.75 5.58
CA THR A 106 6.86 5.98 6.17
C THR A 106 7.02 7.03 5.07
N TYR A 107 6.36 8.17 5.23
CA TYR A 107 6.33 9.27 4.28
C TYR A 107 7.39 10.33 4.60
N VAL A 108 7.98 10.92 3.57
CA VAL A 108 8.76 12.17 3.68
C VAL A 108 7.78 13.34 3.54
N LYS A 109 7.40 13.97 4.66
CA LYS A 109 6.30 14.93 4.73
C LYS A 109 6.43 16.09 3.73
N ALA A 110 7.64 16.62 3.55
CA ALA A 110 7.90 17.72 2.62
C ALA A 110 7.72 17.36 1.12
N ARG A 111 7.55 16.07 0.80
CA ARG A 111 7.40 15.57 -0.57
C ARG A 111 5.95 15.35 -0.98
N LEU A 112 5.02 15.44 -0.04
CA LEU A 112 3.61 15.13 -0.23
C LEU A 112 2.73 16.33 0.15
N PRO A 113 1.50 16.40 -0.37
CA PRO A 113 0.55 17.45 0.01
C PRO A 113 0.15 17.32 1.50
N GLU A 114 -0.43 18.38 2.06
CA GLU A 114 -0.96 18.38 3.42
C GLU A 114 -2.09 17.36 3.63
N GLU A 115 -2.83 17.07 2.57
CA GLU A 115 -3.86 16.04 2.52
C GLU A 115 -3.44 14.94 1.52
N PRO A 116 -2.66 13.96 1.99
CA PRO A 116 -2.11 12.94 1.12
C PRO A 116 -3.15 11.96 0.56
N PHE A 117 -4.30 11.80 1.22
CA PHE A 117 -5.32 10.84 0.83
C PHE A 117 -6.57 11.52 0.25
N THR A 118 -7.09 10.97 -0.85
CA THR A 118 -8.25 11.52 -1.56
C THR A 118 -9.53 11.23 -0.81
N VAL A 119 -10.22 12.26 -0.34
CA VAL A 119 -11.53 12.12 0.32
C VAL A 119 -12.55 11.60 -0.70
N GLY A 120 -13.35 10.61 -0.29
CA GLY A 120 -14.36 9.97 -1.12
C GLY A 120 -13.94 8.63 -1.73
N CYS A 121 -12.65 8.31 -1.76
CA CYS A 121 -12.16 6.96 -2.04
C CYS A 121 -12.32 6.10 -0.76
N LYS A 122 -12.92 4.93 -0.89
CA LYS A 122 -13.25 4.07 0.26
C LYS A 122 -12.40 2.80 0.32
N ALA A 123 -12.32 2.08 -0.80
CA ALA A 123 -11.69 0.77 -0.86
C ALA A 123 -10.21 0.84 -1.27
N ASP A 124 -9.89 1.67 -2.27
CA ASP A 124 -8.56 1.75 -2.88
C ASP A 124 -7.80 3.03 -2.50
N LEU A 125 -8.06 3.53 -1.31
CA LEU A 125 -7.50 4.78 -0.79
C LEU A 125 -5.97 4.81 -0.84
N ASP A 126 -5.34 3.73 -0.45
CA ASP A 126 -3.90 3.53 -0.47
C ASP A 126 -3.38 3.37 -1.91
N TRP A 127 -4.02 2.53 -2.74
CA TRP A 127 -3.62 2.32 -4.12
C TRP A 127 -3.74 3.62 -4.95
N GLU A 128 -4.79 4.38 -4.72
CA GLU A 128 -5.00 5.70 -5.35
C GLU A 128 -3.86 6.67 -4.97
N ALA A 129 -3.51 6.73 -3.69
CA ALA A 129 -2.41 7.57 -3.21
C ALA A 129 -1.07 7.15 -3.83
N TRP A 130 -0.76 5.83 -3.86
CA TRP A 130 0.47 5.33 -4.50
C TRP A 130 0.50 5.61 -6.00
N GLU A 131 -0.63 5.53 -6.70
CA GLU A 131 -0.71 5.87 -8.12
C GLU A 131 -0.33 7.34 -8.35
N ARG A 132 -0.88 8.27 -7.57
CA ARG A 132 -0.54 9.69 -7.66
C ARG A 132 0.94 9.94 -7.36
N TYR A 133 1.43 9.38 -6.27
CA TYR A 133 2.83 9.58 -5.86
C TYR A 133 3.82 8.90 -6.80
N SER A 134 3.40 7.83 -7.47
CA SER A 134 4.25 7.14 -8.44
C SER A 134 4.68 8.02 -9.62
N LYS A 135 3.99 9.14 -9.86
CA LYS A 135 4.30 10.11 -10.93
C LYS A 135 5.33 11.15 -10.51
N LEU A 136 5.57 11.30 -9.21
CA LEU A 136 6.54 12.28 -8.69
C LEU A 136 7.97 11.83 -8.98
N SER A 137 8.89 12.78 -9.15
CA SER A 137 10.33 12.48 -9.14
C SER A 137 10.77 12.06 -7.74
N GLY A 138 11.77 11.16 -7.64
CA GLY A 138 12.28 10.68 -6.35
C GLY A 138 12.08 9.18 -6.14
N ALA A 139 12.44 8.67 -4.96
CA ALA A 139 12.51 7.24 -4.69
C ALA A 139 11.31 6.72 -3.88
N PHE A 140 10.81 5.53 -4.25
CA PHE A 140 10.03 4.64 -3.39
C PHE A 140 10.99 3.58 -2.84
N CYS A 141 11.35 3.71 -1.58
CA CYS A 141 12.31 2.82 -0.94
C CYS A 141 11.62 1.56 -0.45
N TYR A 142 12.20 0.38 -0.72
CA TYR A 142 11.63 -0.89 -0.30
C TYR A 142 12.52 -1.66 0.66
N VAL A 143 12.01 -1.91 1.86
CA VAL A 143 12.61 -2.78 2.88
C VAL A 143 12.07 -4.19 2.70
N LYS A 144 12.92 -5.12 2.28
CA LYS A 144 12.53 -6.52 2.02
C LYS A 144 12.22 -7.32 3.28
N LYS A 145 12.68 -6.86 4.45
CA LYS A 145 12.41 -7.49 5.72
C LYS A 145 10.95 -7.24 6.13
N PRO A 146 10.21 -8.26 6.57
CA PRO A 146 8.87 -8.06 7.13
C PRO A 146 8.99 -7.52 8.55
N VAL A 147 8.98 -6.20 8.69
CA VAL A 147 9.18 -5.49 9.97
C VAL A 147 7.87 -4.96 10.56
N MET A 148 6.74 -5.34 9.97
CA MET A 148 5.40 -4.99 10.43
C MET A 148 4.45 -6.18 10.24
N GLY A 149 3.58 -6.41 11.21
CA GLY A 149 2.52 -7.41 11.18
C GLY A 149 1.17 -6.75 10.97
N HIS A 150 0.53 -7.06 9.85
CA HIS A 150 -0.82 -6.59 9.52
C HIS A 150 -1.86 -7.56 10.03
N ARG A 151 -2.77 -7.08 10.88
CA ARG A 151 -3.83 -7.91 11.46
C ARG A 151 -4.96 -8.09 10.47
N VAL A 152 -5.37 -9.34 10.27
CA VAL A 152 -6.52 -9.70 9.43
C VAL A 152 -7.62 -10.23 10.33
N HIS A 153 -8.74 -9.51 10.39
CA HIS A 153 -9.94 -9.88 11.15
C HIS A 153 -11.20 -9.44 10.42
N GLU A 154 -12.34 -10.02 10.81
CA GLU A 154 -13.63 -9.79 10.13
C GLU A 154 -14.11 -8.33 10.24
N GLU A 155 -13.76 -7.64 11.33
CA GLU A 155 -14.12 -6.24 11.58
C GLU A 155 -13.19 -5.23 10.90
N SER A 156 -12.22 -5.68 10.07
CA SER A 156 -11.36 -4.74 9.35
C SER A 156 -12.15 -3.97 8.30
N GLU A 157 -11.79 -2.69 8.06
CA GLU A 157 -12.40 -1.85 7.01
C GLU A 157 -12.43 -2.56 5.66
N THR A 158 -11.37 -3.28 5.31
CA THR A 158 -11.30 -4.08 4.08
C THR A 158 -12.38 -5.18 4.05
N SER A 159 -12.63 -5.84 5.18
CA SER A 159 -13.66 -6.88 5.28
C SER A 159 -15.08 -6.30 5.17
N HIS A 160 -15.34 -5.14 5.81
CA HIS A 160 -16.61 -4.43 5.70
C HIS A 160 -16.91 -3.99 4.27
N VAL A 161 -15.94 -3.38 3.58
CA VAL A 161 -16.13 -2.91 2.19
C VAL A 161 -16.33 -4.06 1.21
N ILE A 162 -15.73 -5.22 1.44
CA ILE A 162 -15.94 -6.43 0.63
C ILE A 162 -17.33 -7.04 0.89
N GLY A 163 -17.81 -7.01 2.15
CA GLY A 163 -19.12 -7.58 2.56
C GLY A 163 -20.32 -6.76 2.11
N GLU A 164 -20.20 -5.44 1.95
CA GLU A 164 -21.27 -4.57 1.51
C GLU A 164 -21.35 -4.47 -0.03
N ASN A 165 -22.04 -5.41 -0.69
CA ASN A 165 -22.48 -5.33 -2.09
C ASN A 165 -21.39 -5.05 -3.15
N ASN A 166 -20.26 -5.74 -3.16
CA ASN A 166 -19.19 -5.53 -4.15
C ASN A 166 -18.74 -4.05 -4.27
N GLY A 167 -18.84 -3.26 -3.19
CA GLY A 167 -18.52 -1.82 -3.20
C GLY A 167 -17.10 -1.48 -3.65
N ARG A 168 -16.19 -2.45 -3.58
CA ARG A 168 -14.81 -2.34 -4.05
C ARG A 168 -14.68 -2.37 -5.58
N SER A 169 -15.52 -3.12 -6.26
CA SER A 169 -15.39 -3.39 -7.70
C SER A 169 -15.34 -2.13 -8.60
N PRO A 170 -16.12 -1.06 -8.36
CA PRO A 170 -16.03 0.17 -9.16
C PRO A 170 -14.72 0.92 -8.97
N GLU A 171 -14.17 0.96 -7.74
CA GLU A 171 -12.89 1.64 -7.46
C GLU A 171 -11.73 0.85 -8.04
N ASP A 172 -11.67 -0.48 -7.84
CA ASP A 172 -10.69 -1.36 -8.48
C ASP A 172 -10.65 -1.16 -10.01
N TYR A 173 -11.84 -1.12 -10.65
CA TYR A 173 -11.93 -0.88 -12.08
C TYR A 173 -11.38 0.50 -12.47
N ALA A 174 -11.75 1.55 -11.74
CA ALA A 174 -11.23 2.90 -11.96
C ALA A 174 -9.71 2.95 -11.80
N MET A 175 -9.16 2.21 -10.84
CA MET A 175 -7.71 2.09 -10.67
C MET A 175 -7.04 1.40 -11.85
N TYR A 176 -7.55 0.27 -12.35
CA TYR A 176 -7.02 -0.37 -13.55
C TYR A 176 -7.08 0.54 -14.78
N ARG A 177 -8.15 1.36 -14.91
CA ARG A 177 -8.31 2.34 -16.00
C ARG A 177 -7.24 3.45 -16.00
N LYS A 178 -6.59 3.73 -14.87
CA LYS A 178 -5.45 4.67 -14.81
C LYS A 178 -4.18 4.13 -15.50
N PHE A 179 -4.09 2.82 -15.71
CA PHE A 179 -2.91 2.15 -16.26
C PHE A 179 -3.18 1.47 -17.62
N TRP A 180 -4.40 1.03 -17.88
CA TRP A 180 -4.74 0.13 -18.98
C TRP A 180 -5.91 0.63 -19.81
N PRO A 181 -5.94 0.29 -21.11
CA PRO A 181 -7.15 0.49 -21.92
C PRO A 181 -8.32 -0.36 -21.36
N GLU A 182 -9.55 0.01 -21.74
CA GLU A 182 -10.77 -0.57 -21.15
C GLU A 182 -10.82 -2.10 -21.21
N TRP A 183 -10.49 -2.69 -22.36
CA TRP A 183 -10.54 -4.14 -22.53
C TRP A 183 -9.58 -4.89 -21.58
N MET A 184 -8.38 -4.34 -21.38
CA MET A 184 -7.39 -4.90 -20.45
C MET A 184 -7.82 -4.71 -19.00
N ALA A 185 -8.37 -3.56 -18.64
CA ALA A 185 -8.89 -3.31 -17.31
C ALA A 185 -10.02 -4.29 -16.95
N LYS A 186 -10.96 -4.55 -17.88
CA LYS A 186 -12.01 -5.57 -17.70
C LYS A 186 -11.43 -6.98 -17.51
N LEU A 187 -10.41 -7.34 -18.28
CA LEU A 187 -9.74 -8.63 -18.15
C LEU A 187 -9.05 -8.79 -16.78
N LEU A 188 -8.32 -7.77 -16.33
CA LEU A 188 -7.65 -7.78 -15.02
C LEU A 188 -8.65 -7.85 -13.87
N MET A 189 -9.76 -7.12 -13.95
CA MET A 189 -10.86 -7.19 -12.98
C MET A 189 -11.41 -8.61 -12.84
N HIS A 190 -11.64 -9.30 -13.95
CA HIS A 190 -12.13 -10.67 -13.92
C HIS A 190 -11.21 -11.62 -13.14
N PHE A 191 -9.88 -11.51 -13.35
CA PHE A 191 -8.91 -12.32 -12.62
C PHE A 191 -8.79 -11.90 -11.15
N TYR A 192 -8.89 -10.61 -10.87
CA TYR A 192 -8.80 -10.07 -9.52
C TYR A 192 -9.98 -10.53 -8.66
N GLN A 193 -11.20 -10.46 -9.17
CA GLN A 193 -12.41 -10.93 -8.50
C GLN A 193 -12.34 -12.43 -8.19
N LYS A 194 -11.96 -13.27 -9.15
CA LYS A 194 -11.74 -14.71 -8.92
C LYS A 194 -10.68 -15.00 -7.84
N GLY A 195 -9.67 -14.14 -7.73
CA GLY A 195 -8.66 -14.25 -6.68
C GLY A 195 -9.21 -13.91 -5.29
N GLN A 196 -10.15 -12.98 -5.20
CA GLN A 196 -10.80 -12.61 -3.93
C GLN A 196 -11.76 -13.70 -3.45
N ASP A 197 -12.60 -14.25 -4.33
CA ASP A 197 -13.53 -15.34 -4.01
C ASP A 197 -12.79 -16.57 -3.45
N SER A 198 -11.59 -16.85 -3.93
CA SER A 198 -10.77 -17.97 -3.45
C SER A 198 -10.07 -17.73 -2.11
N ASN A 199 -10.12 -16.53 -1.55
CA ASN A 199 -9.54 -16.18 -0.24
C ASN A 199 -10.59 -16.10 0.89
N GLN A 200 -11.87 -16.32 0.58
CA GLN A 200 -12.98 -16.37 1.54
C GLN A 200 -13.22 -17.79 2.12
N LEU A 201 -12.36 -18.77 1.79
CA LEU A 201 -12.40 -20.16 2.32
C LEU A 201 -11.26 -20.40 3.29
#